data_ba9955b5e5c76e88512d0cf9ddfcfb44
#
_entry.id   ba9955b5e5c76e88512d0cf9ddfcfb44
#
_cell.length_a   1.000
_cell.length_b   1.000
_cell.length_c   1.000
_cell.angle_alpha   90.00
_cell.angle_beta   90.00
_cell.angle_gamma   90.00
#
_symmetry.space_group_name_H-M   'P 1'
#
loop_
_entity.id
_entity.type
_entity.pdbx_description
1 polymer ?
#
loop_
_entity_poly.entity_id
_entity_poly.type
_entity_poly.pdbx_seq_one_letter_code
_entity_poly.pdbx_strand_id
1 'polypeptide(L)'
;NLNENHFLDEADVMKLVETSGETIKGIGIDRINLKDIEKKLKYDKHILDAELFGDLKGNLVVNVELRRPIARIVQSDAPDAYIAEDGVIMPVSEKYTSRVLLISGYVKPLLESEDLNKSEEGKQLLEMIEYINANRFWKAQVAQLDIDRSGRIDIFPQVTGQRVEFGKPENIEIKFKKLMIFYKEILPARGWTRYERVNLEYEGQVIAE
;
A
#
# COMPACT_ATOMS: atom_id res chain seq x y z
N ASN A 1 14.34 13.26 7.20
CA ASN A 1 13.89 13.56 5.82
C ASN A 1 12.40 13.16 5.67
N LEU A 2 11.52 14.11 6.01
CA LEU A 2 10.06 14.01 5.82
C LEU A 2 9.68 14.21 4.33
N ASN A 3 10.52 13.76 3.41
CA ASN A 3 10.33 13.96 1.99
C ASN A 3 9.31 12.94 1.47
N GLU A 4 8.10 13.39 1.21
CA GLU A 4 7.03 12.81 0.39
C GLU A 4 5.79 12.22 1.10
N ASN A 5 5.84 11.80 2.35
CA ASN A 5 4.67 11.28 3.07
C ASN A 5 4.41 12.10 4.33
N HIS A 6 3.34 12.87 4.34
CA HIS A 6 2.98 13.77 5.45
C HIS A 6 1.92 13.16 6.38
N PHE A 7 1.96 11.85 6.62
CA PHE A 7 1.03 11.19 7.55
C PHE A 7 1.22 11.66 9.00
N LEU A 8 2.47 11.88 9.39
CA LEU A 8 2.87 12.46 10.67
C LEU A 8 3.79 13.65 10.41
N ASP A 9 3.66 14.69 11.21
CA ASP A 9 4.60 15.82 11.26
C ASP A 9 5.47 15.79 12.51
N GLU A 10 6.39 16.73 12.64
CA GLU A 10 7.29 16.83 13.80
C GLU A 10 6.52 16.98 15.13
N ALA A 11 5.39 17.68 15.11
CA ALA A 11 4.57 17.87 16.31
C ALA A 11 3.90 16.56 16.75
N ASP A 12 3.46 15.72 15.80
CA ASP A 12 2.91 14.39 16.08
C ASP A 12 3.99 13.47 16.68
N VAL A 13 5.20 13.46 16.10
CA VAL A 13 6.32 12.67 16.62
C VAL A 13 6.70 13.14 18.03
N MET A 14 6.79 14.46 18.25
CA MET A 14 7.08 14.99 19.59
C MET A 14 6.02 14.59 20.61
N LYS A 15 4.74 14.63 20.22
CA LYS A 15 3.64 14.18 21.08
C LYS A 15 3.73 12.69 21.40
N LEU A 16 4.09 11.85 20.43
CA LEU A 16 4.31 10.41 20.65
C LEU A 16 5.47 10.17 21.64
N VAL A 17 6.55 10.93 21.50
CA VAL A 17 7.69 10.89 22.43
C VAL A 17 7.27 11.31 23.83
N GLU A 18 6.54 12.42 24.00
CA GLU A 18 6.06 12.92 25.29
C GLU A 18 5.06 11.96 25.96
N THR A 19 4.20 11.31 25.17
CA THR A 19 3.20 10.34 25.66
C THR A 19 3.78 8.95 25.91
N SER A 20 5.04 8.72 25.58
CA SER A 20 5.71 7.42 25.83
C SER A 20 5.82 7.05 27.31
N GLY A 21 5.47 7.98 28.21
CA GLY A 21 5.47 7.77 29.69
C GLY A 21 6.83 8.05 30.35
N GLU A 22 7.83 8.44 29.59
CA GLU A 22 9.12 8.88 30.07
C GLU A 22 9.12 10.41 30.28
N THR A 23 9.58 10.89 31.43
CA THR A 23 9.80 12.33 31.64
C THR A 23 11.11 12.70 30.98
N ILE A 24 11.03 13.36 29.79
CA ILE A 24 12.23 13.67 28.99
C ILE A 24 12.80 15.04 29.32
N LYS A 25 11.92 16.03 29.63
CA LYS A 25 12.33 17.41 29.87
C LYS A 25 13.08 17.53 31.20
N GLY A 26 14.32 18.00 31.16
CA GLY A 26 15.15 18.27 32.36
C GLY A 26 15.87 17.05 32.92
N ILE A 27 15.82 15.91 32.27
CA ILE A 27 16.55 14.69 32.64
C ILE A 27 17.75 14.49 31.69
N GLY A 28 18.90 14.11 32.26
CA GLY A 28 20.06 13.76 31.45
C GLY A 28 19.78 12.54 30.55
N ILE A 29 20.26 12.58 29.32
CA ILE A 29 20.01 11.55 28.28
C ILE A 29 20.46 10.16 28.77
N ASP A 30 21.51 10.10 29.61
CA ASP A 30 22.04 8.90 30.24
C ASP A 30 21.03 8.20 31.17
N ARG A 31 19.97 8.90 31.58
CA ARG A 31 18.91 8.39 32.47
C ARG A 31 17.62 8.04 31.75
N ILE A 32 17.54 8.29 30.42
CA ILE A 32 16.36 8.04 29.60
C ILE A 32 16.56 6.68 28.91
N ASN A 33 15.53 5.81 28.97
CA ASN A 33 15.53 4.57 28.21
C ASN A 33 15.12 4.83 26.74
N LEU A 34 16.11 5.28 25.93
CA LEU A 34 15.87 5.62 24.51
C LEU A 34 15.30 4.46 23.71
N LYS A 35 15.74 3.21 23.96
CA LYS A 35 15.24 2.02 23.29
C LYS A 35 13.76 1.74 23.55
N ASP A 36 13.27 2.06 24.72
CA ASP A 36 11.85 1.93 25.05
C ASP A 36 11.01 2.94 24.29
N ILE A 37 11.52 4.17 24.13
CA ILE A 37 10.85 5.20 23.33
C ILE A 37 10.84 4.81 21.84
N GLU A 38 11.98 4.37 21.29
CA GLU A 38 12.05 3.85 19.91
C GLU A 38 11.02 2.76 19.66
N LYS A 39 10.95 1.78 20.58
CA LYS A 39 9.98 0.69 20.49
C LYS A 39 8.54 1.21 20.50
N LYS A 40 8.23 2.18 21.36
CA LYS A 40 6.88 2.78 21.44
C LYS A 40 6.53 3.58 20.19
N LEU A 41 7.48 4.33 19.62
CA LEU A 41 7.28 5.01 18.35
C LEU A 41 6.96 4.03 17.22
N LYS A 42 7.65 2.90 17.15
CA LYS A 42 7.43 1.84 16.15
C LYS A 42 6.07 1.12 16.28
N TYR A 43 5.31 1.32 17.37
CA TYR A 43 3.92 0.86 17.45
C TYR A 43 2.96 1.67 16.57
N ASP A 44 3.29 2.93 16.25
CA ASP A 44 2.51 3.68 15.28
C ASP A 44 2.68 3.07 13.89
N LYS A 45 1.56 2.68 13.27
CA LYS A 45 1.54 2.01 11.97
C LYS A 45 2.12 2.86 10.83
N HIS A 46 2.23 4.17 10.98
CA HIS A 46 2.85 5.05 9.98
C HIS A 46 4.38 5.09 10.08
N ILE A 47 4.96 4.64 11.21
CA ILE A 47 6.41 4.67 11.44
C ILE A 47 7.02 3.33 11.02
N LEU A 48 7.92 3.37 10.03
CA LEU A 48 8.70 2.22 9.61
C LEU A 48 9.85 1.97 10.58
N ASP A 49 10.62 3.04 10.89
CA ASP A 49 11.74 2.96 11.81
C ASP A 49 11.88 4.26 12.63
N ALA A 50 12.46 4.14 13.81
CA ALA A 50 12.76 5.26 14.71
C ALA A 50 14.06 5.00 15.44
N GLU A 51 14.95 6.00 15.45
CA GLU A 51 16.22 6.02 16.17
C GLU A 51 16.32 7.25 17.05
N LEU A 52 16.71 7.06 18.30
CA LEU A 52 16.92 8.13 19.27
C LEU A 52 18.36 8.14 19.79
N PHE A 53 18.99 9.30 19.75
CA PHE A 53 20.34 9.46 20.32
C PHE A 53 20.57 10.87 20.86
N GLY A 54 21.55 10.99 21.75
CA GLY A 54 21.99 12.29 22.25
C GLY A 54 23.06 12.92 21.36
N ASP A 55 22.94 14.22 21.07
CA ASP A 55 24.01 14.96 20.45
C ASP A 55 25.10 15.40 21.45
N LEU A 56 26.22 15.94 20.96
CA LEU A 56 27.33 16.43 21.80
C LEU A 56 26.95 17.63 22.68
N LYS A 57 25.81 18.27 22.43
CA LYS A 57 25.31 19.41 23.21
C LYS A 57 24.28 18.97 24.29
N GLY A 58 23.99 17.69 24.36
CA GLY A 58 23.02 17.13 25.30
C GLY A 58 21.56 17.21 24.80
N ASN A 59 21.32 17.51 23.51
CA ASN A 59 19.98 17.48 22.96
C ASN A 59 19.61 16.05 22.55
N LEU A 60 18.34 15.69 22.70
CA LEU A 60 17.78 14.47 22.12
C LEU A 60 17.48 14.67 20.65
N VAL A 61 18.06 13.82 19.81
CA VAL A 61 17.79 13.76 18.37
C VAL A 61 16.88 12.56 18.12
N VAL A 62 15.80 12.77 17.37
CA VAL A 62 14.82 11.75 17.01
C VAL A 62 14.78 11.67 15.48
N ASN A 63 15.23 10.57 14.92
CA ASN A 63 15.11 10.26 13.51
C ASN A 63 13.94 9.30 13.32
N VAL A 64 13.00 9.65 12.44
CA VAL A 64 11.84 8.81 12.12
C VAL A 64 11.79 8.59 10.63
N GLU A 65 11.62 7.34 10.23
CA GLU A 65 11.30 6.93 8.87
C GLU A 65 9.82 6.53 8.80
N LEU A 66 9.07 7.13 7.88
CA LEU A 66 7.66 6.84 7.68
C LEU A 66 7.45 5.76 6.62
N ARG A 67 6.44 4.90 6.83
CA ARG A 67 6.01 3.93 5.82
C ARG A 67 5.47 4.61 4.59
N ARG A 68 5.74 4.04 3.43
CA ARG A 68 5.25 4.50 2.12
C ARG A 68 3.99 3.74 1.74
N PRO A 69 2.86 4.43 1.49
CA PRO A 69 1.66 3.78 0.98
C PRO A 69 1.84 3.40 -0.50
N ILE A 70 1.44 2.18 -0.85
CA ILE A 70 1.47 1.66 -2.23
C ILE A 70 0.09 1.33 -2.78
N ALA A 71 -0.90 1.13 -1.90
CA ALA A 71 -2.31 0.97 -2.26
C ALA A 71 -3.21 1.51 -1.15
N ARG A 72 -4.50 1.75 -1.48
CA ARG A 72 -5.54 2.20 -0.54
C ARG A 72 -6.71 1.24 -0.58
N ILE A 73 -7.05 0.66 0.54
CA ILE A 73 -8.24 -0.16 0.73
C ILE A 73 -9.42 0.78 0.96
N VAL A 74 -10.42 0.69 0.07
CA VAL A 74 -11.64 1.48 0.15
C VAL A 74 -12.77 0.64 0.71
N GLN A 75 -13.48 1.17 1.70
CA GLN A 75 -14.59 0.52 2.36
C GLN A 75 -15.86 1.37 2.27
N SER A 76 -17.03 0.71 2.16
CA SER A 76 -18.33 1.41 2.17
C SER A 76 -18.80 1.79 3.58
N ASP A 77 -18.48 0.94 4.57
CA ASP A 77 -19.10 1.01 5.89
C ASP A 77 -18.08 1.22 7.03
N ALA A 78 -16.82 1.49 6.69
CA ALA A 78 -15.74 1.70 7.64
C ALA A 78 -14.70 2.67 7.06
N PRO A 79 -13.82 3.27 7.89
CA PRO A 79 -12.71 4.07 7.38
C PRO A 79 -11.81 3.26 6.44
N ASP A 80 -11.31 3.94 5.41
CA ASP A 80 -10.31 3.38 4.52
C ASP A 80 -9.00 3.04 5.26
N ALA A 81 -8.15 2.28 4.61
CA ALA A 81 -6.80 1.97 5.10
C ALA A 81 -5.79 2.06 3.95
N TYR A 82 -4.52 2.19 4.28
CA TYR A 82 -3.43 2.09 3.29
C TYR A 82 -2.67 0.77 3.47
N ILE A 83 -2.17 0.23 2.37
CA ILE A 83 -1.16 -0.83 2.36
C ILE A 83 0.19 -0.15 2.15
N ALA A 84 1.12 -0.37 3.06
CA ALA A 84 2.49 0.12 2.95
C ALA A 84 3.37 -0.80 2.08
N GLU A 85 4.52 -0.29 1.67
CA GLU A 85 5.49 -1.01 0.83
C GLU A 85 6.01 -2.30 1.51
N ASP A 86 6.08 -2.32 2.83
CA ASP A 86 6.45 -3.50 3.63
C ASP A 86 5.26 -4.45 3.92
N GLY A 87 4.07 -4.20 3.35
CA GLY A 87 2.86 -5.02 3.49
C GLY A 87 2.02 -4.70 4.72
N VAL A 88 2.45 -3.81 5.60
CA VAL A 88 1.71 -3.40 6.80
C VAL A 88 0.49 -2.56 6.41
N ILE A 89 -0.65 -2.82 7.06
CA ILE A 89 -1.87 -2.03 6.87
C ILE A 89 -1.88 -0.87 7.86
N MET A 90 -1.94 0.35 7.31
CA MET A 90 -1.95 1.61 8.04
C MET A 90 -3.33 2.25 8.04
N PRO A 91 -3.77 2.92 9.11
CA PRO A 91 -4.98 3.73 9.09
C PRO A 91 -4.81 4.95 8.16
N VAL A 92 -5.92 5.55 7.74
CA VAL A 92 -5.90 6.84 7.06
C VAL A 92 -5.51 7.96 8.03
N SER A 93 -4.94 9.04 7.51
CA SER A 93 -4.63 10.25 8.25
C SER A 93 -5.53 11.40 7.76
N GLU A 94 -5.97 12.25 8.66
CA GLU A 94 -6.69 13.48 8.31
C GLU A 94 -5.78 14.52 7.65
N LYS A 95 -4.46 14.42 7.88
CA LYS A 95 -3.48 15.38 7.38
C LYS A 95 -3.04 15.13 5.94
N TYR A 96 -3.10 13.88 5.48
CA TYR A 96 -2.52 13.50 4.19
C TYR A 96 -3.32 12.41 3.48
N THR A 97 -3.49 12.59 2.19
CA THR A 97 -4.10 11.59 1.30
C THR A 97 -3.14 11.27 0.16
N SER A 98 -2.70 10.01 0.08
CA SER A 98 -1.85 9.52 -1.00
C SER A 98 -2.68 9.06 -2.20
N ARG A 99 -2.22 9.41 -3.42
CA ARG A 99 -2.79 8.91 -4.67
C ARG A 99 -2.09 7.63 -5.08
N VAL A 100 -2.69 6.52 -4.72
CA VAL A 100 -2.18 5.17 -4.96
C VAL A 100 -3.27 4.28 -5.54
N LEU A 101 -2.92 3.09 -5.97
CA LEU A 101 -3.82 2.06 -6.46
C LEU A 101 -4.96 1.78 -5.45
N LEU A 102 -6.21 1.71 -5.93
CA LEU A 102 -7.35 1.40 -5.07
C LEU A 102 -7.58 -0.11 -5.00
N ILE A 103 -7.95 -0.57 -3.81
CA ILE A 103 -8.35 -1.98 -3.54
C ILE A 103 -9.75 -1.94 -2.95
N SER A 104 -10.67 -2.72 -3.51
CA SER A 104 -12.05 -2.83 -3.04
C SER A 104 -12.54 -4.27 -3.00
N GLY A 105 -13.81 -4.47 -2.67
CA GLY A 105 -14.47 -5.77 -2.65
C GLY A 105 -14.35 -6.46 -1.30
N TYR A 106 -14.04 -7.76 -1.26
CA TYR A 106 -13.95 -8.54 -0.02
C TYR A 106 -12.60 -8.37 0.67
N VAL A 107 -12.39 -7.20 1.26
CA VAL A 107 -11.12 -6.77 1.88
C VAL A 107 -11.03 -7.06 3.38
N LYS A 108 -12.11 -7.54 4.01
CA LYS A 108 -12.17 -7.78 5.45
C LYS A 108 -11.03 -8.69 5.98
N PRO A 109 -10.69 -9.82 5.36
CA PRO A 109 -9.58 -10.65 5.83
C PRO A 109 -8.22 -9.95 5.81
N LEU A 110 -7.99 -9.05 4.84
CA LEU A 110 -6.77 -8.26 4.76
C LEU A 110 -6.66 -7.31 5.95
N LEU A 111 -7.74 -6.61 6.27
CA LEU A 111 -7.79 -5.66 7.38
C LEU A 111 -7.61 -6.34 8.74
N GLU A 112 -8.20 -7.52 8.92
CA GLU A 112 -8.06 -8.31 10.14
C GLU A 112 -6.64 -8.86 10.33
N SER A 113 -5.90 -9.11 9.25
CA SER A 113 -4.51 -9.58 9.33
C SER A 113 -3.54 -8.49 9.76
N GLU A 114 -3.85 -7.21 9.50
CA GLU A 114 -3.02 -6.01 9.70
C GLU A 114 -1.66 -6.02 8.95
N ASP A 115 -1.31 -7.11 8.28
CA ASP A 115 -0.06 -7.29 7.54
C ASP A 115 -0.26 -8.38 6.48
N LEU A 116 -0.07 -8.01 5.21
CA LEU A 116 -0.22 -8.90 4.06
C LEU A 116 0.77 -10.08 4.08
N ASN A 117 1.92 -9.91 4.71
CA ASN A 117 2.93 -10.99 4.79
C ASN A 117 2.51 -12.16 5.69
N LYS A 118 1.44 -12.03 6.46
CA LYS A 118 0.95 -13.08 7.36
C LYS A 118 0.19 -14.21 6.66
N SER A 119 -0.24 -14.02 5.40
CA SER A 119 -0.95 -15.03 4.61
C SER A 119 -0.37 -15.17 3.21
N GLU A 120 -0.58 -16.31 2.58
CA GLU A 120 -0.11 -16.53 1.21
C GLU A 120 -0.87 -15.67 0.21
N GLU A 121 -2.18 -15.53 0.39
CA GLU A 121 -3.03 -14.67 -0.42
C GLU A 121 -2.62 -13.19 -0.29
N GLY A 122 -2.25 -12.77 0.93
CA GLY A 122 -1.74 -11.43 1.18
C GLY A 122 -0.43 -11.16 0.44
N LYS A 123 0.53 -12.10 0.50
CA LYS A 123 1.81 -11.99 -0.22
C LYS A 123 1.62 -11.91 -1.73
N GLN A 124 0.74 -12.75 -2.28
CA GLN A 124 0.43 -12.74 -3.71
C GLN A 124 -0.22 -11.41 -4.14
N LEU A 125 -1.10 -10.86 -3.31
CA LEU A 125 -1.66 -9.53 -3.56
C LEU A 125 -0.59 -8.44 -3.49
N LEU A 126 0.31 -8.49 -2.50
CA LEU A 126 1.42 -7.55 -2.37
C LEU A 126 2.32 -7.59 -3.61
N GLU A 127 2.72 -8.78 -4.06
CA GLU A 127 3.50 -8.98 -5.28
C GLU A 127 2.80 -8.38 -6.52
N MET A 128 1.48 -8.55 -6.64
CA MET A 128 0.72 -7.96 -7.73
C MET A 128 0.71 -6.42 -7.68
N ILE A 129 0.54 -5.84 -6.49
CA ILE A 129 0.58 -4.38 -6.28
C ILE A 129 1.96 -3.84 -6.63
N GLU A 130 3.02 -4.50 -6.17
CA GLU A 130 4.41 -4.13 -6.47
C GLU A 130 4.70 -4.21 -7.97
N TYR A 131 4.27 -5.28 -8.64
CA TYR A 131 4.41 -5.43 -10.09
C TYR A 131 3.74 -4.28 -10.86
N ILE A 132 2.52 -3.91 -10.48
CA ILE A 132 1.80 -2.78 -11.08
C ILE A 132 2.56 -1.47 -10.85
N ASN A 133 3.00 -1.22 -9.61
CA ASN A 133 3.67 0.03 -9.24
C ASN A 133 5.08 0.16 -9.84
N ALA A 134 5.80 -0.93 -10.02
CA ALA A 134 7.12 -0.96 -10.65
C ALA A 134 7.07 -0.68 -12.15
N ASN A 135 5.95 -0.94 -12.81
CA ASN A 135 5.80 -0.74 -14.24
C ASN A 135 5.08 0.58 -14.55
N ARG A 136 5.77 1.53 -15.20
CA ARG A 136 5.22 2.86 -15.51
C ARG A 136 3.90 2.80 -16.29
N PHE A 137 3.75 1.84 -17.20
CA PHE A 137 2.52 1.68 -17.99
C PHE A 137 1.38 1.20 -17.09
N TRP A 138 1.58 0.12 -16.33
CA TRP A 138 0.55 -0.43 -15.47
C TRP A 138 0.16 0.51 -14.33
N LYS A 139 1.13 1.20 -13.74
CA LYS A 139 0.89 2.22 -12.72
C LYS A 139 -0.02 3.36 -13.21
N ALA A 140 0.08 3.71 -14.51
CA ALA A 140 -0.78 4.73 -15.11
C ALA A 140 -2.12 4.15 -15.62
N GLN A 141 -2.18 2.86 -15.91
CA GLN A 141 -3.34 2.25 -16.55
C GLN A 141 -4.31 1.60 -15.56
N VAL A 142 -3.83 1.05 -14.45
CA VAL A 142 -4.67 0.37 -13.45
C VAL A 142 -5.15 1.38 -12.41
N ALA A 143 -6.48 1.53 -12.30
CA ALA A 143 -7.10 2.41 -11.30
C ALA A 143 -7.42 1.68 -10.01
N GLN A 144 -7.97 0.46 -10.15
CA GLN A 144 -8.54 -0.26 -9.03
C GLN A 144 -8.43 -1.78 -9.24
N LEU A 145 -8.22 -2.49 -8.15
CA LEU A 145 -8.38 -3.93 -8.04
C LEU A 145 -9.61 -4.20 -7.16
N ASP A 146 -10.51 -5.04 -7.63
CA ASP A 146 -11.66 -5.50 -6.85
C ASP A 146 -11.49 -6.99 -6.53
N ILE A 147 -11.57 -7.33 -5.25
CA ILE A 147 -11.33 -8.68 -4.75
C ILE A 147 -12.67 -9.32 -4.41
N ASP A 148 -12.98 -10.46 -5.01
CA ASP A 148 -14.15 -11.22 -4.65
C ASP A 148 -13.94 -12.13 -3.42
N ARG A 149 -15.01 -12.79 -2.94
CA ARG A 149 -14.95 -13.68 -1.77
C ARG A 149 -14.08 -14.93 -1.98
N SER A 150 -13.76 -15.28 -3.21
CA SER A 150 -12.89 -16.42 -3.55
C SER A 150 -11.41 -16.02 -3.72
N GLY A 151 -11.09 -14.73 -3.53
CA GLY A 151 -9.75 -14.18 -3.73
C GLY A 151 -9.39 -13.93 -5.20
N ARG A 152 -10.38 -13.90 -6.10
CA ARG A 152 -10.17 -13.53 -7.51
C ARG A 152 -10.18 -12.02 -7.62
N ILE A 153 -9.40 -11.51 -8.54
CA ILE A 153 -9.19 -10.07 -8.73
C ILE A 153 -9.70 -9.65 -10.11
N ASP A 154 -10.48 -8.59 -10.11
CA ASP A 154 -10.83 -7.83 -11.30
C ASP A 154 -10.04 -6.53 -11.32
N ILE A 155 -9.49 -6.19 -12.49
CA ILE A 155 -8.80 -4.92 -12.71
C ILE A 155 -9.73 -3.95 -13.42
N PHE A 156 -9.84 -2.74 -12.88
CA PHE A 156 -10.53 -1.62 -13.51
C PHE A 156 -9.51 -0.60 -14.01
N PRO A 157 -9.40 -0.41 -15.34
CA PRO A 157 -8.48 0.55 -15.93
C PRO A 157 -8.92 2.00 -15.73
N GLN A 158 -7.96 2.94 -15.82
CA GLN A 158 -8.19 4.38 -15.73
C GLN A 158 -8.97 4.95 -16.92
N VAL A 159 -8.73 4.42 -18.13
CA VAL A 159 -9.12 5.08 -19.38
C VAL A 159 -10.24 4.34 -20.11
N THR A 160 -10.41 3.06 -19.88
CA THR A 160 -11.41 2.25 -20.56
C THR A 160 -12.46 1.75 -19.58
N GLY A 161 -13.72 1.62 -20.03
CA GLY A 161 -14.79 1.02 -19.21
C GLY A 161 -14.71 -0.50 -19.07
N GLN A 162 -13.61 -1.11 -19.50
CA GLN A 162 -13.43 -2.56 -19.50
C GLN A 162 -13.22 -3.08 -18.09
N ARG A 163 -13.80 -4.26 -17.82
CA ARG A 163 -13.48 -5.08 -16.66
C ARG A 163 -12.51 -6.18 -17.07
N VAL A 164 -11.35 -6.22 -16.46
CA VAL A 164 -10.35 -7.26 -16.74
C VAL A 164 -10.40 -8.32 -15.63
N GLU A 165 -10.94 -9.48 -15.92
CA GLU A 165 -10.98 -10.64 -15.04
C GLU A 165 -9.59 -11.26 -14.96
N PHE A 166 -8.81 -10.84 -13.97
CA PHE A 166 -7.45 -11.34 -13.76
C PHE A 166 -7.45 -12.73 -13.10
N GLY A 167 -8.48 -13.01 -12.30
CA GLY A 167 -8.55 -14.20 -11.48
C GLY A 167 -7.62 -14.14 -10.27
N LYS A 168 -7.15 -15.29 -9.77
CA LYS A 168 -6.21 -15.30 -8.64
C LYS A 168 -4.90 -14.60 -9.00
N PRO A 169 -4.23 -13.91 -8.06
CA PRO A 169 -2.95 -13.22 -8.28
C PRO A 169 -1.77 -14.20 -8.41
N GLU A 170 -1.91 -15.13 -9.33
CA GLU A 170 -0.94 -16.14 -9.72
C GLU A 170 -0.48 -15.90 -11.16
N ASN A 171 0.76 -16.27 -11.49
CA ASN A 171 1.35 -16.06 -12.83
C ASN A 171 1.24 -14.60 -13.30
N ILE A 172 1.47 -13.67 -12.39
CA ILE A 172 1.24 -12.22 -12.56
C ILE A 172 1.90 -11.71 -13.84
N GLU A 173 3.19 -11.97 -14.02
CA GLU A 173 3.95 -11.50 -15.17
C GLU A 173 3.36 -12.03 -16.51
N ILE A 174 2.97 -13.31 -16.56
CA ILE A 174 2.41 -13.95 -17.77
C ILE A 174 1.06 -13.31 -18.12
N LYS A 175 0.19 -13.10 -17.13
CA LYS A 175 -1.13 -12.49 -17.36
C LYS A 175 -0.99 -11.04 -17.79
N PHE A 176 -0.11 -10.26 -17.18
CA PHE A 176 0.14 -8.88 -17.61
C PHE A 176 0.79 -8.80 -18.99
N LYS A 177 1.65 -9.76 -19.38
CA LYS A 177 2.16 -9.85 -20.75
C LYS A 177 1.04 -10.11 -21.77
N LYS A 178 0.12 -11.03 -21.48
CA LYS A 178 -1.06 -11.26 -22.33
C LYS A 178 -1.90 -9.99 -22.45
N LEU A 179 -2.18 -9.32 -21.36
CA LEU A 179 -2.93 -8.07 -21.35
C LEU A 179 -2.21 -6.97 -22.12
N MET A 180 -0.88 -6.87 -22.05
CA MET A 180 -0.10 -5.92 -22.83
C MET A 180 -0.23 -6.14 -24.33
N ILE A 181 -0.21 -7.39 -24.78
CA ILE A 181 -0.44 -7.74 -26.19
C ILE A 181 -1.84 -7.31 -26.61
N PHE A 182 -2.85 -7.59 -25.78
CA PHE A 182 -4.23 -7.16 -26.03
C PHE A 182 -4.32 -5.63 -26.19
N TYR A 183 -3.69 -4.85 -25.31
CA TYR A 183 -3.69 -3.38 -25.38
C TYR A 183 -2.92 -2.84 -26.58
N LYS A 184 -1.82 -3.47 -27.00
CA LYS A 184 -0.97 -2.97 -28.09
C LYS A 184 -1.42 -3.40 -29.48
N GLU A 185 -1.91 -4.63 -29.59
CA GLU A 185 -2.17 -5.25 -30.90
C GLU A 185 -3.69 -5.32 -31.22
N ILE A 186 -4.53 -5.61 -30.22
CA ILE A 186 -5.94 -5.88 -30.48
C ILE A 186 -6.78 -4.60 -30.38
N LEU A 187 -6.65 -3.85 -29.29
CA LEU A 187 -7.48 -2.66 -29.07
C LEU A 187 -7.27 -1.57 -30.15
N PRO A 188 -6.05 -1.24 -30.60
CA PRO A 188 -5.88 -0.26 -31.67
C PRO A 188 -6.51 -0.70 -33.01
N ALA A 189 -6.50 -2.00 -33.30
CA ALA A 189 -7.07 -2.55 -34.53
C ALA A 189 -8.60 -2.72 -34.50
N ARG A 190 -9.15 -2.98 -33.31
CA ARG A 190 -10.57 -3.33 -33.13
C ARG A 190 -11.44 -2.24 -32.50
N GLY A 191 -10.81 -1.24 -31.88
CA GLY A 191 -11.45 -0.15 -31.13
C GLY A 191 -11.37 -0.34 -29.61
N TRP A 192 -11.11 0.76 -28.90
CA TRP A 192 -10.87 0.78 -27.45
C TRP A 192 -12.14 0.53 -26.63
N THR A 193 -13.30 0.77 -27.20
CA THR A 193 -14.62 0.62 -26.54
C THR A 193 -15.38 -0.64 -26.99
N ARG A 194 -14.75 -1.49 -27.79
CA ARG A 194 -15.43 -2.64 -28.37
C ARG A 194 -15.72 -3.74 -27.36
N TYR A 195 -14.84 -3.93 -26.41
CA TYR A 195 -14.92 -5.02 -25.43
C TYR A 195 -15.23 -4.45 -24.05
N GLU A 196 -16.22 -5.02 -23.39
CA GLU A 196 -16.59 -4.66 -22.01
C GLU A 196 -15.87 -5.53 -20.98
N ARG A 197 -15.54 -6.77 -21.36
CA ARG A 197 -14.92 -7.76 -20.50
C ARG A 197 -13.72 -8.41 -21.17
N VAL A 198 -12.65 -8.58 -20.41
CA VAL A 198 -11.40 -9.24 -20.84
C VAL A 198 -11.01 -10.27 -19.80
N ASN A 199 -10.99 -11.56 -20.14
CA ASN A 199 -10.65 -12.63 -19.22
C ASN A 199 -9.23 -13.14 -19.50
N LEU A 200 -8.39 -13.18 -18.43
CA LEU A 200 -6.99 -13.60 -18.48
C LEU A 200 -6.71 -14.96 -17.83
N GLU A 201 -7.74 -15.61 -17.29
CA GLU A 201 -7.56 -16.84 -16.50
C GLU A 201 -7.19 -18.05 -17.35
N TYR A 202 -7.60 -18.07 -18.60
CA TYR A 202 -7.29 -19.19 -19.49
C TYR A 202 -5.84 -19.17 -19.96
N GLU A 203 -5.20 -20.33 -19.89
CA GLU A 203 -3.82 -20.47 -20.30
C GLU A 203 -3.65 -20.21 -21.80
N GLY A 204 -2.61 -19.46 -22.18
CA GLY A 204 -2.25 -19.19 -23.58
C GLY A 204 -3.22 -18.31 -24.37
N GLN A 205 -4.34 -17.84 -23.82
CA GLN A 205 -5.33 -17.05 -24.55
C GLN A 205 -5.91 -15.90 -23.72
N VAL A 206 -6.50 -14.93 -24.41
CA VAL A 206 -7.30 -13.83 -23.87
C VAL A 206 -8.69 -13.94 -24.46
N ILE A 207 -9.72 -14.00 -23.64
CA ILE A 207 -11.12 -13.98 -24.10
C ILE A 207 -11.63 -12.56 -23.87
N ALA A 208 -12.17 -11.92 -24.91
CA ALA A 208 -12.70 -10.57 -24.85
C ALA A 208 -14.10 -10.50 -25.47
N GLU A 209 -15.05 -9.92 -24.76
CA GLU A 209 -16.47 -9.81 -25.11
C GLU A 209 -16.95 -8.36 -25.04
#